data_4db998621fc214b3df80a2f03e069a4f
#
_entry.id   4db998621fc214b3df80a2f03e069a4f
#
_cell.length_a   1.000
_cell.length_b   1.000
_cell.length_c   1.000
_cell.angle_alpha   90.00
_cell.angle_beta   90.00
_cell.angle_gamma   90.00
#
_symmetry.space_group_name_H-M   'P 1'
#
loop_
_entity.id
_entity.type
_entity.pdbx_description
1 polymer ?
#
loop_
_entity_poly.entity_id
_entity_poly.type
_entity_poly.pdbx_seq_one_letter_code
_entity_poly.pdbx_strand_id
1 'polypeptide(L)'
;MNTPQSRFAARFVGALFACLAASGALAADADLAYGRELVEANCARCHAIGLDDESAHPEAPAFRTLSERYPLDALEEAFVEGITTGHPDMPEFVASPEQIGAIISYLDTLQP
;
A
#
# COMPACT_ATOMS: atom_id res chain seq x y z
N MET A 1 57.49 -20.69 -11.41
CA MET A 1 56.42 -21.41 -10.68
C MET A 1 55.30 -20.45 -10.41
N ASN A 2 54.29 -20.42 -11.26
CA ASN A 2 53.11 -19.57 -11.13
C ASN A 2 51.97 -20.40 -10.57
N THR A 3 51.47 -20.06 -9.41
CA THR A 3 50.27 -20.62 -8.80
C THR A 3 49.02 -19.87 -9.28
N PRO A 4 48.03 -20.53 -9.90
CA PRO A 4 46.75 -19.90 -10.26
C PRO A 4 45.77 -20.14 -9.11
N GLN A 5 45.70 -19.25 -8.15
CA GLN A 5 44.67 -19.25 -7.12
C GLN A 5 44.13 -17.82 -6.91
N SER A 6 43.15 -17.37 -7.71
CA SER A 6 42.31 -16.24 -7.31
C SER A 6 41.04 -16.03 -8.17
N ARG A 7 40.52 -17.07 -8.84
CA ARG A 7 39.35 -16.90 -9.70
C ARG A 7 38.04 -17.49 -9.16
N PHE A 8 38.04 -18.11 -7.99
CA PHE A 8 36.82 -18.74 -7.43
C PHE A 8 36.10 -17.93 -6.34
N ALA A 9 36.74 -16.92 -5.76
CA ALA A 9 36.10 -16.15 -4.65
C ALA A 9 35.09 -15.06 -5.08
N ALA A 10 35.15 -14.62 -6.35
CA ALA A 10 34.28 -13.50 -6.80
C ALA A 10 32.88 -13.91 -7.25
N ARG A 11 32.60 -15.20 -7.42
CA ARG A 11 31.29 -15.65 -7.92
C ARG A 11 30.25 -15.92 -6.84
N PHE A 12 30.66 -16.14 -5.58
CA PHE A 12 29.72 -16.42 -4.48
C PHE A 12 29.09 -15.18 -3.84
N VAL A 13 29.74 -14.02 -3.90
CA VAL A 13 29.22 -12.77 -3.31
C VAL A 13 28.05 -12.20 -4.11
N GLY A 14 28.04 -12.38 -5.43
CA GLY A 14 26.96 -11.89 -6.29
C GLY A 14 25.62 -12.62 -6.14
N ALA A 15 25.65 -13.92 -5.83
CA ALA A 15 24.45 -14.73 -5.69
C ALA A 15 23.69 -14.44 -4.37
N LEU A 16 24.41 -14.07 -3.29
CA LEU A 16 23.78 -13.75 -2.00
C LEU A 16 23.07 -12.42 -2.01
N PHE A 17 23.58 -11.42 -2.76
CA PHE A 17 22.94 -10.10 -2.90
C PHE A 17 21.67 -10.14 -3.75
N ALA A 18 21.61 -11.00 -4.75
CA ALA A 18 20.42 -11.14 -5.60
C ALA A 18 19.22 -11.76 -4.85
N CYS A 19 19.45 -12.66 -3.89
CA CYS A 19 18.38 -13.26 -3.09
C CYS A 19 17.74 -12.29 -2.10
N LEU A 20 18.49 -11.33 -1.54
CA LEU A 20 17.97 -10.33 -0.60
C LEU A 20 17.07 -9.30 -1.29
N ALA A 21 17.38 -8.92 -2.53
CA ALA A 21 16.56 -7.97 -3.28
C ALA A 21 15.21 -8.59 -3.72
N ALA A 22 15.17 -9.86 -4.04
CA ALA A 22 13.94 -10.55 -4.43
C ALA A 22 12.95 -10.71 -3.26
N SER A 23 13.42 -10.89 -2.04
CA SER A 23 12.57 -11.03 -0.85
C SER A 23 11.82 -9.74 -0.50
N GLY A 24 12.44 -8.57 -0.70
CA GLY A 24 11.80 -7.28 -0.44
C GLY A 24 10.67 -6.95 -1.43
N ALA A 25 10.81 -7.32 -2.69
CA ALA A 25 9.77 -7.08 -3.70
C ALA A 25 8.52 -7.93 -3.44
N LEU A 26 8.69 -9.20 -3.05
CA LEU A 26 7.56 -10.09 -2.73
C LEU A 26 6.78 -9.63 -1.50
N ALA A 27 7.44 -9.06 -0.50
CA ALA A 27 6.78 -8.52 0.68
C ALA A 27 5.96 -7.26 0.34
N ALA A 28 6.50 -6.34 -0.44
CA ALA A 28 5.79 -5.14 -0.88
C ALA A 28 4.55 -5.48 -1.72
N ASP A 29 4.64 -6.46 -2.62
CA ASP A 29 3.50 -6.92 -3.42
C ASP A 29 2.41 -7.57 -2.54
N ALA A 30 2.80 -8.31 -1.50
CA ALA A 30 1.86 -8.90 -0.55
C ALA A 30 1.12 -7.83 0.27
N ASP A 31 1.81 -6.77 0.69
CA ASP A 31 1.21 -5.65 1.42
C ASP A 31 0.22 -4.88 0.55
N LEU A 32 0.53 -4.65 -0.72
CA LEU A 32 -0.37 -4.02 -1.69
C LEU A 32 -1.63 -4.86 -1.94
N ALA A 33 -1.47 -6.18 -2.11
CA ALA A 33 -2.60 -7.09 -2.29
C ALA A 33 -3.50 -7.10 -1.05
N TYR A 34 -2.92 -7.15 0.14
CA TYR A 34 -3.66 -7.10 1.39
C TYR A 34 -4.39 -5.77 1.59
N GLY A 35 -3.74 -4.64 1.31
CA GLY A 35 -4.36 -3.31 1.35
C GLY A 35 -5.55 -3.20 0.40
N ARG A 36 -5.42 -3.73 -0.82
CA ARG A 36 -6.52 -3.79 -1.78
C ARG A 36 -7.70 -4.60 -1.25
N GLU A 37 -7.47 -5.79 -0.70
CA GLU A 37 -8.54 -6.63 -0.12
C GLU A 37 -9.28 -5.91 1.01
N LEU A 38 -8.55 -5.21 1.89
CA LEU A 38 -9.16 -4.42 2.97
C LEU A 38 -10.04 -3.29 2.43
N VAL A 39 -9.57 -2.58 1.40
CA VAL A 39 -10.32 -1.50 0.75
C VAL A 39 -11.54 -2.05 0.03
N GLU A 40 -11.43 -3.16 -0.70
CA GLU A 40 -12.57 -3.81 -1.34
C GLU A 40 -13.64 -4.22 -0.33
N ALA A 41 -13.24 -4.82 0.78
CA ALA A 41 -14.17 -5.31 1.79
C ALA A 41 -14.88 -4.19 2.58
N ASN A 42 -14.21 -3.07 2.83
CA ASN A 42 -14.69 -2.06 3.75
C ASN A 42 -15.14 -0.75 3.09
N CYS A 43 -14.62 -0.41 1.92
CA CYS A 43 -14.77 0.93 1.33
C CYS A 43 -15.52 0.92 -0.01
N ALA A 44 -15.44 -0.17 -0.80
CA ALA A 44 -15.96 -0.24 -2.16
C ALA A 44 -17.47 -0.10 -2.26
N ARG A 45 -18.20 -0.30 -1.17
CA ARG A 45 -19.65 -0.10 -1.16
C ARG A 45 -20.06 1.34 -1.41
N CYS A 46 -19.21 2.31 -1.06
CA CYS A 46 -19.49 3.73 -1.19
C CYS A 46 -18.47 4.45 -2.09
N HIS A 47 -17.19 4.10 -1.99
CA HIS A 47 -16.09 4.76 -2.70
C HIS A 47 -15.68 4.02 -3.98
N ALA A 48 -15.34 4.78 -5.02
CA ALA A 48 -14.55 4.27 -6.13
C ALA A 48 -13.14 3.94 -5.62
N ILE A 49 -12.71 2.71 -5.81
CA ILE A 49 -11.46 2.18 -5.28
C ILE A 49 -10.41 1.86 -6.34
N GLY A 50 -10.70 2.10 -7.59
CA GLY A 50 -9.83 1.91 -8.74
C GLY A 50 -9.54 3.21 -9.49
N LEU A 51 -8.94 3.06 -10.67
CA LEU A 51 -8.54 4.18 -11.52
C LEU A 51 -9.69 4.71 -12.41
N ASP A 52 -10.65 3.84 -12.77
CA ASP A 52 -11.67 4.14 -13.79
C ASP A 52 -13.12 3.95 -13.31
N ASP A 53 -13.32 3.50 -12.08
CA ASP A 53 -14.64 3.27 -11.49
C ASP A 53 -15.24 4.56 -10.90
N GLU A 54 -16.54 4.51 -10.60
CA GLU A 54 -17.27 5.60 -9.97
C GLU A 54 -17.74 5.21 -8.58
N SER A 55 -17.78 6.21 -7.68
CA SER A 55 -18.31 6.01 -6.32
C SER A 55 -19.81 5.75 -6.37
N ALA A 56 -20.24 4.69 -5.70
CA ALA A 56 -21.66 4.35 -5.59
C ALA A 56 -22.45 5.37 -4.75
N HIS A 57 -21.79 5.98 -3.75
CA HIS A 57 -22.35 7.06 -2.96
C HIS A 57 -21.90 8.41 -3.56
N PRO A 58 -22.82 9.32 -3.90
CA PRO A 58 -22.48 10.56 -4.61
C PRO A 58 -21.49 11.47 -3.89
N GLU A 59 -21.50 11.47 -2.57
CA GLU A 59 -20.62 12.31 -1.74
C GLU A 59 -19.31 11.62 -1.35
N ALA A 60 -19.17 10.32 -1.61
CA ALA A 60 -17.95 9.59 -1.32
C ALA A 60 -16.88 9.90 -2.38
N PRO A 61 -15.73 10.51 -2.00
CA PRO A 61 -14.67 10.78 -2.97
C PRO A 61 -14.09 9.51 -3.54
N ALA A 62 -13.78 9.52 -4.83
CA ALA A 62 -12.99 8.46 -5.45
C ALA A 62 -11.57 8.46 -4.86
N PHE A 63 -11.05 7.30 -4.52
CA PHE A 63 -9.76 7.20 -3.83
C PHE A 63 -8.58 7.74 -4.67
N ARG A 64 -8.65 7.66 -5.98
CA ARG A 64 -7.65 8.25 -6.89
C ARG A 64 -7.53 9.78 -6.80
N THR A 65 -8.48 10.46 -6.16
CA THR A 65 -8.49 11.93 -6.01
C THR A 65 -8.18 12.39 -4.59
N LEU A 66 -7.84 11.48 -3.68
CA LEU A 66 -7.64 11.82 -2.28
C LEU A 66 -6.46 12.76 -2.06
N SER A 67 -5.34 12.57 -2.75
CA SER A 67 -4.16 13.43 -2.63
C SER A 67 -4.38 14.87 -3.07
N GLU A 68 -5.43 15.14 -3.85
CA GLU A 68 -5.82 16.51 -4.21
C GLU A 68 -6.46 17.26 -3.04
N ARG A 69 -6.93 16.54 -2.03
CA ARG A 69 -7.64 17.09 -0.87
C ARG A 69 -6.87 16.97 0.43
N TYR A 70 -6.18 15.83 0.60
CA TYR A 70 -5.50 15.46 1.83
C TYR A 70 -4.15 14.81 1.50
N PRO A 71 -3.07 15.18 2.17
CA PRO A 71 -1.85 14.37 2.17
C PRO A 71 -2.16 12.95 2.71
N LEU A 72 -1.61 11.91 2.11
CA LEU A 72 -1.87 10.53 2.54
C LEU A 72 -1.36 10.22 3.95
N ASP A 73 -0.29 10.88 4.39
CA ASP A 73 0.22 10.80 5.76
C ASP A 73 -0.77 11.35 6.79
N ALA A 74 -1.46 12.45 6.47
CA ALA A 74 -2.51 12.98 7.34
C ALA A 74 -3.72 12.03 7.42
N LEU A 75 -3.99 11.30 6.33
CA LEU A 75 -5.02 10.27 6.31
C LEU A 75 -4.64 9.06 7.18
N GLU A 76 -3.37 8.68 7.20
CA GLU A 76 -2.85 7.64 8.09
C GLU A 76 -3.07 7.98 9.55
N GLU A 77 -2.74 9.21 9.97
CA GLU A 77 -3.00 9.70 11.34
C GLU A 77 -4.50 9.65 11.68
N ALA A 78 -5.35 10.09 10.75
CA ALA A 78 -6.79 10.06 10.95
C ALA A 78 -7.33 8.63 11.14
N PHE A 79 -6.79 7.64 10.45
CA PHE A 79 -7.15 6.23 10.65
C PHE A 79 -6.71 5.70 12.01
N VAL A 80 -5.55 6.12 12.51
CA VAL A 80 -5.05 5.72 13.84
C VAL A 80 -5.93 6.28 14.94
N GLU A 81 -6.42 7.50 14.78
CA GLU A 81 -7.30 8.17 15.75
C GLU A 81 -8.77 7.73 15.65
N GLY A 82 -9.12 6.93 14.66
CA GLY A 82 -10.50 6.61 14.29
C GLY A 82 -11.10 7.73 13.44
N ILE A 83 -11.25 7.46 12.14
CA ILE A 83 -11.85 8.44 11.23
C ILE A 83 -13.29 8.68 11.62
N THR A 84 -13.53 9.82 12.25
CA THR A 84 -14.85 10.44 12.32
C THR A 84 -14.90 11.52 11.27
N THR A 85 -15.40 11.18 10.10
CA THR A 85 -15.67 12.19 9.09
C THR A 85 -16.97 12.92 9.46
N GLY A 86 -17.09 14.18 9.10
CA GLY A 86 -18.34 14.94 9.26
C GLY A 86 -19.51 14.39 8.43
N HIS A 87 -19.35 13.24 7.77
CA HIS A 87 -20.36 12.56 6.97
C HIS A 87 -21.08 11.50 7.80
N PRO A 88 -22.39 11.69 8.08
CA PRO A 88 -23.17 10.76 8.88
C PRO A 88 -23.30 9.36 8.24
N ASP A 89 -23.12 9.27 6.93
CA ASP A 89 -23.28 8.04 6.17
C ASP A 89 -21.97 7.22 6.08
N MET A 90 -20.84 7.79 6.46
CA MET A 90 -19.57 7.05 6.51
C MET A 90 -19.45 6.37 7.87
N PRO A 91 -19.44 5.03 7.93
CA PRO A 91 -19.26 4.33 9.19
C PRO A 91 -17.85 4.56 9.74
N GLU A 92 -17.73 4.52 11.05
CA GLU A 92 -16.44 4.49 11.71
C GLU A 92 -15.68 3.22 11.30
N PHE A 93 -14.42 3.39 10.91
CA PHE A 93 -13.54 2.29 10.56
C PHE A 93 -12.36 2.25 11.51
N VAL A 94 -12.23 1.12 12.21
CA VAL A 94 -11.13 0.86 13.14
C VAL A 94 -10.26 -0.24 12.56
N ALA A 95 -8.97 0.01 12.43
CA ALA A 95 -8.01 -0.92 11.88
C ALA A 95 -6.73 -0.95 12.73
N SER A 96 -5.99 -2.07 12.65
CA SER A 96 -4.66 -2.15 13.25
C SER A 96 -3.66 -1.28 12.48
N PRO A 97 -2.54 -0.87 13.09
CA PRO A 97 -1.49 -0.13 12.38
C PRO A 97 -0.98 -0.83 11.11
N GLU A 98 -0.90 -2.16 11.13
CA GLU A 98 -0.52 -2.96 9.97
C GLU A 98 -1.55 -2.86 8.83
N GLN A 99 -2.83 -2.96 9.17
CA GLN A 99 -3.92 -2.79 8.20
C GLN A 99 -3.95 -1.38 7.63
N ILE A 100 -3.74 -0.37 8.47
CA ILE A 100 -3.66 1.03 8.03
C ILE A 100 -2.51 1.21 7.04
N GLY A 101 -1.31 0.73 7.38
CA GLY A 101 -0.15 0.80 6.49
C GLY A 101 -0.40 0.15 5.13
N ALA A 102 -1.03 -1.04 5.11
CA ALA A 102 -1.40 -1.73 3.88
C ALA A 102 -2.43 -0.94 3.06
N ILE A 103 -3.45 -0.38 3.70
CA ILE A 103 -4.46 0.48 3.04
C ILE A 103 -3.79 1.70 2.42
N ILE A 104 -2.97 2.45 3.17
CA ILE A 104 -2.27 3.63 2.67
C ILE A 104 -1.36 3.28 1.50
N SER A 105 -0.62 2.17 1.58
CA SER A 105 0.22 1.70 0.48
C SER A 105 -0.59 1.43 -0.80
N TYR A 106 -1.77 0.83 -0.68
CA TYR A 106 -2.66 0.65 -1.81
C TYR A 106 -3.20 1.98 -2.34
N LEU A 107 -3.67 2.88 -1.47
CA LEU A 107 -4.17 4.19 -1.86
C LEU A 107 -3.12 5.04 -2.58
N ASP A 108 -1.85 4.93 -2.19
CA ASP A 108 -0.73 5.63 -2.84
C ASP A 108 -0.58 5.21 -4.31
N THR A 109 -0.83 3.95 -4.63
CA THR A 109 -0.79 3.46 -6.02
C THR A 109 -1.87 4.04 -6.93
N LEU A 110 -2.92 4.60 -6.36
CA LEU A 110 -4.03 5.20 -7.11
C LEU A 110 -3.83 6.70 -7.39
N GLN A 111 -2.88 7.33 -6.71
CA GLN A 111 -2.67 8.77 -6.85
C GLN A 111 -1.94 9.10 -8.17
N PRO A 112 -2.17 10.31 -8.74
CA PRO A 112 -1.51 10.76 -9.97
C PRO A 112 -0.01 10.99 -9.81
#